data_1923fc831163d16ef59769e5794bd00f
#
_entry.id   1923fc831163d16ef59769e5794bd00f
#
_cell.length_a   1.000
_cell.length_b   1.000
_cell.length_c   1.000
_cell.angle_alpha   90.00
_cell.angle_beta   90.00
_cell.angle_gamma   90.00
#
_symmetry.space_group_name_H-M   'P 1'
#
loop_
_entity.id
_entity.type
_entity.pdbx_description
1 polymer ?
#
loop_
_entity_poly.entity_id
_entity_poly.type
_entity_poly.pdbx_seq_one_letter_code
_entity_poly.pdbx_strand_id
1 'polypeptide(L)'
;MDKLKMQTENIADKNFEVLSKMFPNALTETITGYDDDGKPIVERAIDADVLRQEISCKVVEGKDERYQFTWPDKKKAIMEANMPINKSLRPCIEESVDFSNTENLYIEGDNLEILKLLQETYLEKIKMIYIDPPYNTGNDFIYNDNYEEDTDEYIGRSGQLDEYGNRLVKNIETNGRFHTDWLNMIYPRIKLARNLLREDGVIMISMDDGEYENLKRICNEIFGEKNFIECLIWKKRATPPNDKNIGRIHEFILCYAKDIEKVSLGLLPRDAKSIERYANPDNDPRGPWVASDLSANGKGGRIVRSCVYPIRNPSDGKDYYPSEGRCWLFNKEKMNIWIKEGRVSFRETTGAPFLKRYLSEVRQGLTLPTIMTEFGYSMTSAAEADKLFKKKGIFEYAKPTTLINPLLRIGAPNKKCIVLDFFSGSATTAHALMQLNAENEGRRKYIMVQIPEKTDEKSEAYKSGYLNICEVGKDRIKKASELFADKNIDVGFRVLKLGSSNMKDVYYNPSETQQSLFDTYADNIKEDRTPEDLLFQVMLDLGVLLSSKIEETTIAGKQVFNVADGFLIACFDNDVTEETVKAVAEKKPYYAVFRDSSMANDSVATNFDQIFASISLDTVRKVL
;
A
#
# COMPACT_ATOMS: atom_id res chain seq x y z
N MET A 1 -8.45 -30.19 17.85
CA MET A 1 -7.81 -29.32 16.80
C MET A 1 -8.54 -28.00 16.74
N ASP A 2 -7.81 -26.89 16.65
CA ASP A 2 -8.44 -25.59 16.50
C ASP A 2 -8.89 -25.40 15.06
N LYS A 3 -10.16 -25.05 14.86
CA LYS A 3 -10.71 -24.72 13.53
C LYS A 3 -10.27 -23.32 13.11
N LEU A 4 -10.00 -23.17 11.82
CA LEU A 4 -9.72 -21.86 11.23
C LEU A 4 -11.00 -20.99 11.23
N LYS A 5 -10.85 -19.72 11.56
CA LYS A 5 -11.94 -18.73 11.44
C LYS A 5 -11.90 -18.19 10.01
N MET A 6 -12.89 -18.55 9.20
CA MET A 6 -12.99 -18.14 7.79
C MET A 6 -13.62 -16.76 7.60
N GLN A 7 -13.24 -15.83 8.47
CA GLN A 7 -13.73 -14.45 8.50
C GLN A 7 -12.61 -13.54 8.99
N THR A 8 -12.51 -12.33 8.45
CA THR A 8 -11.55 -11.34 8.95
C THR A 8 -11.81 -10.99 10.42
N GLU A 9 -10.75 -10.67 11.16
CA GLU A 9 -10.89 -10.24 12.56
C GLU A 9 -11.65 -8.92 12.65
N ASN A 10 -12.50 -8.82 13.67
CA ASN A 10 -13.09 -7.54 14.07
C ASN A 10 -12.02 -6.69 14.75
N ILE A 11 -11.62 -5.60 14.10
CA ILE A 11 -10.57 -4.70 14.63
C ILE A 11 -10.99 -4.06 15.95
N ALA A 12 -12.29 -3.81 16.17
CA ALA A 12 -12.78 -3.25 17.43
C ALA A 12 -12.60 -4.25 18.58
N ASP A 13 -12.89 -5.54 18.35
CA ASP A 13 -12.69 -6.60 19.35
C ASP A 13 -11.20 -6.77 19.67
N LYS A 14 -10.35 -6.73 18.69
CA LYS A 14 -8.90 -6.78 18.89
C LYS A 14 -8.39 -5.60 19.74
N ASN A 15 -8.86 -4.39 19.46
CA ASN A 15 -8.55 -3.21 20.26
C ASN A 15 -9.08 -3.35 21.70
N PHE A 16 -10.29 -3.91 21.86
CA PHE A 16 -10.88 -4.19 23.17
C PHE A 16 -10.01 -5.18 23.96
N GLU A 17 -9.55 -6.27 23.35
CA GLU A 17 -8.67 -7.24 24.00
C GLU A 17 -7.32 -6.63 24.43
N VAL A 18 -6.74 -5.75 23.61
CA VAL A 18 -5.51 -5.03 23.96
C VAL A 18 -5.74 -4.11 25.16
N LEU A 19 -6.79 -3.29 25.12
CA LEU A 19 -7.14 -2.38 26.22
C LEU A 19 -7.48 -3.13 27.50
N SER A 20 -8.20 -4.25 27.40
CA SER A 20 -8.55 -5.11 28.52
C SER A 20 -7.32 -5.70 29.23
N LYS A 21 -6.27 -6.01 28.48
CA LYS A 21 -5.00 -6.50 29.03
C LYS A 21 -4.17 -5.37 29.66
N MET A 22 -4.19 -4.18 29.07
CA MET A 22 -3.44 -3.02 29.57
C MET A 22 -4.09 -2.41 30.82
N PHE A 23 -5.43 -2.39 30.89
CA PHE A 23 -6.21 -1.77 31.95
C PHE A 23 -7.30 -2.72 32.47
N PRO A 24 -6.92 -3.80 33.19
CA PRO A 24 -7.88 -4.80 33.68
C PRO A 24 -8.95 -4.24 34.63
N ASN A 25 -8.62 -3.17 35.36
CA ASN A 25 -9.53 -2.46 36.26
C ASN A 25 -10.60 -1.63 35.55
N ALA A 26 -10.39 -1.30 34.25
CA ALA A 26 -11.39 -0.65 33.42
C ALA A 26 -12.40 -1.64 32.79
N LEU A 27 -12.24 -2.94 33.02
CA LEU A 27 -13.20 -3.95 32.57
C LEU A 27 -14.48 -3.90 33.39
N THR A 28 -15.62 -3.82 32.69
CA THR A 28 -16.95 -3.85 33.28
C THR A 28 -17.87 -4.72 32.43
N GLU A 29 -19.12 -4.81 32.82
CA GLU A 29 -20.17 -5.51 32.10
C GLU A 29 -21.24 -4.52 31.65
N THR A 30 -21.79 -4.71 30.46
CA THR A 30 -22.91 -3.92 29.94
C THR A 30 -24.01 -4.85 29.43
N ILE A 31 -25.26 -4.40 29.53
CA ILE A 31 -26.41 -5.14 29.01
C ILE A 31 -26.58 -4.76 27.53
N THR A 32 -26.42 -5.71 26.63
CA THR A 32 -26.55 -5.52 25.18
C THR A 32 -27.93 -5.90 24.66
N GLY A 33 -28.74 -6.60 25.46
CA GLY A 33 -30.09 -7.01 25.10
C GLY A 33 -30.75 -7.84 26.18
N TYR A 34 -31.87 -8.44 25.83
CA TYR A 34 -32.59 -9.41 26.67
C TYR A 34 -32.85 -10.65 25.81
N ASP A 35 -32.72 -11.85 26.41
CA ASP A 35 -33.07 -13.10 25.76
C ASP A 35 -34.61 -13.29 25.67
N ASP A 36 -35.06 -14.34 25.01
CA ASP A 36 -36.50 -14.66 24.85
C ASP A 36 -37.22 -14.91 26.18
N ASP A 37 -36.49 -15.20 27.24
CA ASP A 37 -37.02 -15.37 28.63
C ASP A 37 -36.98 -14.06 29.42
N GLY A 38 -36.58 -12.94 28.81
CA GLY A 38 -36.49 -11.62 29.45
C GLY A 38 -35.31 -11.46 30.40
N LYS A 39 -34.28 -12.31 30.33
CA LYS A 39 -33.04 -12.16 31.09
C LYS A 39 -32.06 -11.27 30.33
N PRO A 40 -31.31 -10.40 31.04
CA PRO A 40 -30.33 -9.53 30.40
C PRO A 40 -29.18 -10.34 29.79
N ILE A 41 -28.86 -10.06 28.52
CA ILE A 41 -27.64 -10.50 27.86
C ILE A 41 -26.55 -9.52 28.28
N VAL A 42 -25.52 -10.03 28.96
CA VAL A 42 -24.44 -9.23 29.55
C VAL A 42 -23.17 -9.50 28.75
N GLU A 43 -22.54 -8.44 28.27
CA GLU A 43 -21.26 -8.50 27.58
C GLU A 43 -20.17 -7.70 28.30
N ARG A 44 -18.92 -8.09 28.12
CA ARG A 44 -17.76 -7.37 28.65
C ARG A 44 -17.60 -6.04 27.92
N ALA A 45 -17.36 -4.98 28.67
CA ALA A 45 -17.18 -3.62 28.17
C ALA A 45 -15.97 -2.94 28.83
N ILE A 46 -15.53 -1.82 28.29
CA ILE A 46 -14.56 -0.93 28.93
C ILE A 46 -15.32 0.22 29.58
N ASP A 47 -15.13 0.40 30.90
CA ASP A 47 -15.57 1.59 31.61
C ASP A 47 -14.71 2.78 31.18
N ALA A 48 -15.33 3.71 30.45
CA ALA A 48 -14.64 4.87 29.91
C ALA A 48 -14.13 5.83 30.97
N ASP A 49 -14.83 5.92 32.12
CA ASP A 49 -14.44 6.82 33.19
C ASP A 49 -13.28 6.24 34.01
N VAL A 50 -13.24 4.93 34.23
CA VAL A 50 -12.09 4.25 34.83
C VAL A 50 -10.88 4.31 33.92
N LEU A 51 -11.06 4.05 32.63
CA LEU A 51 -9.96 4.17 31.64
C LEU A 51 -9.40 5.61 31.58
N ARG A 52 -10.28 6.62 31.68
CA ARG A 52 -9.86 8.02 31.77
C ARG A 52 -9.05 8.31 33.03
N GLN A 53 -9.40 7.73 34.17
CA GLN A 53 -8.64 7.91 35.41
C GLN A 53 -7.22 7.36 35.28
N GLU A 54 -7.05 6.21 34.62
CA GLU A 54 -5.72 5.58 34.37
C GLU A 54 -4.81 6.43 33.47
N ILE A 55 -5.38 7.22 32.58
CA ILE A 55 -4.63 8.07 31.62
C ILE A 55 -4.87 9.57 31.86
N SER A 56 -5.41 9.95 33.04
CA SER A 56 -5.97 11.28 33.33
C SER A 56 -5.03 12.47 33.10
N CYS A 57 -3.72 12.28 33.29
CA CYS A 57 -2.74 13.35 33.05
C CYS A 57 -2.59 13.74 31.57
N LYS A 58 -3.22 13.00 30.65
CA LYS A 58 -3.13 13.19 29.19
C LYS A 58 -4.50 13.20 28.50
N VAL A 59 -5.60 13.27 29.25
CA VAL A 59 -6.95 13.30 28.71
C VAL A 59 -7.43 14.76 28.65
N VAL A 60 -7.95 15.15 27.47
CA VAL A 60 -8.58 16.44 27.24
C VAL A 60 -10.10 16.23 27.23
N GLU A 61 -10.83 16.94 28.09
CA GLU A 61 -12.28 16.87 28.22
C GLU A 61 -12.95 18.10 27.59
N GLY A 62 -14.17 17.89 27.04
CA GLY A 62 -15.03 18.95 26.55
C GLY A 62 -14.98 19.21 25.05
N LYS A 63 -16.02 19.94 24.58
CA LYS A 63 -16.16 20.33 23.16
C LYS A 63 -15.29 21.53 22.79
N ASP A 64 -14.84 22.30 23.77
CA ASP A 64 -14.29 23.63 23.56
C ASP A 64 -12.79 23.65 23.23
N GLU A 65 -12.09 22.52 23.32
CA GLU A 65 -10.64 22.47 23.18
C GLU A 65 -10.13 21.55 22.05
N ARG A 66 -11.03 20.97 21.24
CA ARG A 66 -10.65 20.10 20.12
C ARG A 66 -11.18 20.62 18.81
N TYR A 67 -10.26 21.00 17.90
CA TYR A 67 -10.58 21.03 16.49
C TYR A 67 -10.92 19.61 16.03
N GLN A 68 -12.16 19.40 15.59
CA GLN A 68 -12.60 18.13 15.01
C GLN A 68 -13.13 18.38 13.61
N PHE A 69 -12.57 17.68 12.64
CA PHE A 69 -13.15 17.63 11.32
C PHE A 69 -14.29 16.62 11.32
N THR A 70 -15.53 17.08 11.16
CA THR A 70 -16.73 16.25 11.18
C THR A 70 -17.58 16.45 9.93
N TRP A 71 -18.29 15.39 9.54
CA TRP A 71 -19.27 15.40 8.46
C TRP A 71 -20.38 14.39 8.77
N PRO A 72 -21.54 14.44 8.07
CA PRO A 72 -22.61 13.44 8.23
C PRO A 72 -22.08 12.02 7.99
N ASP A 73 -22.52 11.06 8.83
CA ASP A 73 -22.15 9.63 8.75
C ASP A 73 -20.68 9.27 9.02
N LYS A 74 -19.85 10.21 9.49
CA LYS A 74 -18.46 9.90 9.88
C LYS A 74 -18.35 8.71 10.83
N LYS A 75 -19.24 8.59 11.81
CA LYS A 75 -19.26 7.45 12.75
C LYS A 75 -19.49 6.12 12.00
N LYS A 76 -20.40 6.12 11.03
CA LYS A 76 -20.68 4.96 10.17
C LYS A 76 -19.41 4.57 9.39
N ALA A 77 -18.74 5.51 8.74
CA ALA A 77 -17.49 5.27 8.04
C ALA A 77 -16.36 4.70 8.94
N ILE A 78 -16.28 5.13 10.20
CA ILE A 78 -15.35 4.56 11.19
C ILE A 78 -15.73 3.11 11.51
N MET A 79 -17.00 2.83 11.76
CA MET A 79 -17.50 1.49 12.07
C MET A 79 -17.28 0.55 10.90
N GLU A 80 -17.57 1.00 9.69
CA GLU A 80 -17.42 0.23 8.46
C GLU A 80 -15.98 -0.27 8.25
N ALA A 81 -14.97 0.56 8.54
CA ALA A 81 -13.56 0.11 8.52
C ALA A 81 -13.30 -1.05 9.49
N ASN A 82 -14.04 -1.13 10.61
CA ASN A 82 -13.80 -2.12 11.66
C ASN A 82 -14.66 -3.39 11.50
N MET A 83 -15.78 -3.32 10.78
CA MET A 83 -16.69 -4.45 10.60
C MET A 83 -15.99 -5.61 9.87
N PRO A 84 -16.10 -6.84 10.39
CA PRO A 84 -15.58 -8.03 9.70
C PRO A 84 -16.37 -8.30 8.42
N ILE A 85 -15.76 -9.02 7.50
CA ILE A 85 -16.41 -9.48 6.26
C ILE A 85 -16.27 -11.00 6.12
N ASN A 86 -17.27 -11.61 5.49
CA ASN A 86 -17.28 -13.04 5.18
C ASN A 86 -17.01 -13.25 3.68
N LYS A 87 -15.81 -12.83 3.25
CA LYS A 87 -15.33 -12.96 1.87
C LYS A 87 -13.92 -13.54 1.82
N SER A 88 -13.50 -13.99 0.66
CA SER A 88 -12.16 -14.54 0.43
C SER A 88 -11.60 -14.06 -0.92
N LEU A 89 -10.31 -14.26 -1.12
CA LEU A 89 -9.63 -14.00 -2.39
C LEU A 89 -9.44 -15.32 -3.14
N ARG A 90 -10.02 -15.43 -4.33
CA ARG A 90 -9.96 -16.60 -5.18
C ARG A 90 -8.87 -16.43 -6.24
N PRO A 91 -7.92 -17.34 -6.38
CA PRO A 91 -6.90 -17.28 -7.41
C PRO A 91 -7.50 -17.56 -8.80
N CYS A 92 -7.05 -16.78 -9.80
CA CYS A 92 -7.38 -16.97 -11.21
C CYS A 92 -6.09 -17.27 -11.98
N ILE A 93 -5.79 -18.58 -12.12
CA ILE A 93 -4.53 -19.05 -12.69
C ILE A 93 -4.45 -18.68 -14.17
N GLU A 94 -5.56 -18.77 -14.91
CA GLU A 94 -5.62 -18.53 -16.36
C GLU A 94 -5.29 -17.09 -16.73
N GLU A 95 -5.59 -16.13 -15.86
CA GLU A 95 -5.31 -14.72 -16.09
C GLU A 95 -3.94 -14.29 -15.54
N SER A 96 -3.31 -15.13 -14.72
CA SER A 96 -2.02 -14.90 -14.08
C SER A 96 -0.84 -15.11 -15.05
N VAL A 97 0.32 -14.58 -14.69
CA VAL A 97 1.58 -14.80 -15.39
C VAL A 97 2.61 -15.29 -14.37
N ASP A 98 3.21 -16.46 -14.62
CA ASP A 98 4.15 -17.13 -13.70
C ASP A 98 3.58 -17.30 -12.27
N PHE A 99 2.36 -17.84 -12.19
CA PHE A 99 1.57 -17.95 -10.95
C PHE A 99 2.36 -18.53 -9.77
N SER A 100 3.14 -19.57 -9.98
CA SER A 100 3.84 -20.30 -8.91
C SER A 100 5.02 -19.53 -8.31
N ASN A 101 5.73 -18.71 -9.11
CA ASN A 101 6.99 -18.09 -8.69
C ASN A 101 6.90 -16.59 -8.46
N THR A 102 5.96 -15.89 -9.12
CA THR A 102 5.83 -14.44 -8.97
C THR A 102 5.43 -14.05 -7.55
N GLU A 103 5.98 -12.92 -7.12
CA GLU A 103 5.65 -12.32 -5.83
C GLU A 103 4.76 -11.06 -5.97
N ASN A 104 4.32 -10.72 -7.19
CA ASN A 104 3.44 -9.59 -7.48
C ASN A 104 1.98 -10.03 -7.50
N LEU A 105 1.08 -9.16 -7.04
CA LEU A 105 -0.36 -9.43 -6.98
C LEU A 105 -1.15 -8.39 -7.77
N TYR A 106 -2.19 -8.86 -8.47
CA TYR A 106 -3.27 -8.06 -9.03
C TYR A 106 -4.59 -8.57 -8.47
N ILE A 107 -5.32 -7.75 -7.71
CA ILE A 107 -6.51 -8.17 -6.98
C ILE A 107 -7.72 -7.41 -7.53
N GLU A 108 -8.73 -8.15 -8.01
CA GLU A 108 -9.97 -7.61 -8.54
C GLU A 108 -11.06 -7.62 -7.48
N GLY A 109 -11.71 -6.48 -7.27
CA GLY A 109 -12.83 -6.33 -6.36
C GLY A 109 -12.87 -4.98 -5.65
N ASP A 110 -13.82 -4.81 -4.74
CA ASP A 110 -13.92 -3.61 -3.91
C ASP A 110 -12.69 -3.47 -3.01
N ASN A 111 -12.07 -2.29 -3.07
CA ASN A 111 -10.82 -2.04 -2.35
C ASN A 111 -10.99 -1.94 -0.83
N LEU A 112 -12.16 -1.54 -0.30
CA LEU A 112 -12.40 -1.53 1.14
C LEU A 112 -12.40 -2.97 1.70
N GLU A 113 -13.09 -3.88 1.03
CA GLU A 113 -13.17 -5.29 1.42
C GLU A 113 -11.80 -5.97 1.26
N ILE A 114 -11.09 -5.70 0.16
CA ILE A 114 -9.74 -6.23 -0.05
C ILE A 114 -8.76 -5.69 1.00
N LEU A 115 -8.82 -4.40 1.36
CA LEU A 115 -8.00 -3.84 2.43
C LEU A 115 -8.27 -4.50 3.79
N LYS A 116 -9.52 -4.92 4.08
CA LYS A 116 -9.84 -5.71 5.29
C LYS A 116 -9.18 -7.08 5.26
N LEU A 117 -9.25 -7.80 4.14
CA LEU A 117 -8.59 -9.10 3.96
C LEU A 117 -7.07 -9.00 4.08
N LEU A 118 -6.48 -7.94 3.51
CA LEU A 118 -5.04 -7.71 3.58
C LEU A 118 -4.53 -7.39 5.01
N GLN A 119 -5.41 -6.97 5.96
CA GLN A 119 -5.00 -6.79 7.35
C GLN A 119 -4.45 -8.08 7.96
N GLU A 120 -4.99 -9.24 7.59
CA GLU A 120 -4.57 -10.54 8.14
C GLU A 120 -3.11 -10.90 7.77
N THR A 121 -2.73 -10.61 6.53
CA THR A 121 -1.44 -11.06 5.99
C THR A 121 -0.40 -9.94 5.83
N TYR A 122 -0.82 -8.70 5.57
CA TYR A 122 0.07 -7.59 5.21
C TYR A 122 0.14 -6.47 6.25
N LEU A 123 -0.38 -6.70 7.46
CA LEU A 123 -0.26 -5.74 8.56
C LEU A 123 1.22 -5.35 8.76
N GLU A 124 1.51 -4.04 8.73
CA GLU A 124 2.86 -3.47 8.91
C GLU A 124 3.94 -4.00 7.92
N LYS A 125 3.56 -4.45 6.73
CA LYS A 125 4.50 -4.98 5.73
C LYS A 125 4.70 -4.09 4.51
N ILE A 126 3.81 -3.13 4.26
CA ILE A 126 3.85 -2.25 3.09
C ILE A 126 4.81 -1.07 3.33
N LYS A 127 5.76 -0.87 2.43
CA LYS A 127 6.72 0.25 2.51
C LYS A 127 6.16 1.54 1.93
N MET A 128 5.44 1.45 0.82
CA MET A 128 4.87 2.60 0.15
C MET A 128 3.47 2.27 -0.34
N ILE A 129 2.57 3.19 -0.12
CA ILE A 129 1.25 3.23 -0.76
C ILE A 129 1.23 4.43 -1.69
N TYR A 130 0.85 4.20 -2.95
CA TYR A 130 0.50 5.27 -3.88
C TYR A 130 -0.93 5.03 -4.35
N ILE A 131 -1.76 6.06 -4.34
CA ILE A 131 -3.12 5.99 -4.85
C ILE A 131 -3.50 7.25 -5.64
N ASP A 132 -4.34 7.02 -6.64
CA ASP A 132 -4.99 8.03 -7.45
C ASP A 132 -6.53 7.84 -7.37
N PRO A 133 -7.16 8.24 -6.25
CA PRO A 133 -8.59 8.01 -6.03
C PRO A 133 -9.44 8.92 -6.92
N PRO A 134 -10.76 8.65 -7.06
CA PRO A 134 -11.69 9.57 -7.73
C PRO A 134 -11.59 10.99 -7.14
N TYR A 135 -11.52 12.01 -8.02
CA TYR A 135 -11.32 13.41 -7.60
C TYR A 135 -12.62 14.14 -7.25
N ASN A 136 -13.76 13.46 -7.36
CA ASN A 136 -15.07 14.01 -7.09
C ASN A 136 -15.40 15.22 -8.00
N THR A 137 -15.15 15.08 -9.31
CA THR A 137 -15.34 16.18 -10.30
C THR A 137 -16.80 16.29 -10.82
N GLY A 138 -17.73 15.56 -10.22
CA GLY A 138 -19.14 15.50 -10.64
C GLY A 138 -19.43 14.46 -11.74
N ASN A 139 -18.39 13.91 -12.36
CA ASN A 139 -18.50 12.81 -13.33
C ASN A 139 -17.86 11.51 -12.83
N ASP A 140 -17.18 11.58 -11.71
CA ASP A 140 -16.51 10.43 -11.11
C ASP A 140 -17.51 9.52 -10.40
N PHE A 141 -17.26 8.22 -10.48
CA PHE A 141 -18.00 7.25 -9.69
C PHE A 141 -17.42 7.20 -8.28
N ILE A 142 -18.29 7.23 -7.28
CA ILE A 142 -17.96 6.90 -5.90
C ILE A 142 -18.51 5.51 -5.58
N TYR A 143 -17.79 4.76 -4.77
CA TYR A 143 -18.23 3.49 -4.25
C TYR A 143 -19.29 3.74 -3.17
N ASN A 144 -20.51 3.19 -3.35
CA ASN A 144 -21.56 3.33 -2.36
C ASN A 144 -21.60 2.07 -1.49
N ASP A 145 -21.07 2.19 -0.28
CA ASP A 145 -20.93 1.09 0.68
C ASP A 145 -22.22 0.86 1.52
N ASN A 146 -23.39 1.37 1.07
CA ASN A 146 -24.66 1.20 1.80
C ASN A 146 -25.33 -0.15 1.50
N TYR A 147 -25.26 -1.08 2.45
CA TYR A 147 -25.87 -2.42 2.40
C TYR A 147 -27.32 -2.50 2.95
N GLU A 148 -28.00 -1.38 3.28
CA GLU A 148 -29.28 -1.39 3.98
C GLU A 148 -30.54 -1.14 3.13
N GLU A 149 -30.43 -1.07 1.78
CA GLU A 149 -31.63 -0.97 0.95
C GLU A 149 -31.98 -2.31 0.29
N ASP A 150 -33.26 -2.68 0.41
CA ASP A 150 -33.88 -3.90 -0.08
C ASP A 150 -33.56 -4.12 -1.58
N THR A 151 -32.94 -5.24 -1.88
CA THR A 151 -32.29 -5.53 -3.17
C THR A 151 -33.25 -5.52 -4.37
N ASP A 152 -34.53 -5.82 -4.15
CA ASP A 152 -35.49 -6.05 -5.23
C ASP A 152 -36.11 -4.77 -5.82
N GLU A 153 -36.27 -3.71 -5.04
CA GLU A 153 -36.79 -2.41 -5.50
C GLU A 153 -35.75 -1.59 -6.27
N TYR A 154 -34.48 -1.93 -6.06
CA TYR A 154 -33.32 -1.19 -6.54
C TYR A 154 -32.78 -1.66 -7.89
N ILE A 155 -32.93 -2.95 -8.23
CA ILE A 155 -32.51 -3.58 -9.50
C ILE A 155 -33.24 -2.92 -10.69
N GLY A 156 -34.45 -2.42 -10.46
CA GLY A 156 -35.26 -1.77 -11.51
C GLY A 156 -34.82 -0.34 -11.89
N ARG A 157 -34.03 0.33 -11.05
CA ARG A 157 -33.79 1.79 -11.22
C ARG A 157 -32.42 2.19 -11.76
N SER A 158 -31.36 1.39 -11.66
CA SER A 158 -30.01 1.92 -11.88
C SER A 158 -29.17 1.32 -13.00
N GLY A 159 -29.40 0.08 -13.44
CA GLY A 159 -28.64 -0.53 -14.56
C GLY A 159 -27.10 -0.56 -14.42
N GLN A 160 -26.55 -0.20 -13.28
CA GLN A 160 -25.11 -0.09 -13.03
C GLN A 160 -24.74 -0.79 -11.72
N LEU A 161 -24.76 -2.11 -11.77
CA LEU A 161 -24.16 -2.96 -10.74
C LEU A 161 -22.85 -3.51 -11.33
N ASP A 162 -21.82 -3.65 -10.48
CA ASP A 162 -20.66 -4.48 -10.84
C ASP A 162 -21.07 -5.97 -10.86
N GLU A 163 -20.16 -6.85 -11.26
CA GLU A 163 -20.42 -8.30 -11.31
C GLU A 163 -20.72 -8.91 -9.93
N TYR A 164 -20.50 -8.17 -8.84
CA TYR A 164 -20.70 -8.58 -7.45
C TYR A 164 -21.93 -7.93 -6.79
N GLY A 165 -22.71 -7.13 -7.55
CA GLY A 165 -23.91 -6.48 -7.05
C GLY A 165 -23.67 -5.15 -6.33
N ASN A 166 -22.45 -4.59 -6.35
CA ASN A 166 -22.16 -3.29 -5.76
C ASN A 166 -22.47 -2.16 -6.73
N ARG A 167 -22.98 -1.05 -6.19
CA ARG A 167 -23.40 0.08 -6.99
C ARG A 167 -22.31 1.11 -7.17
N LEU A 168 -21.97 1.40 -8.44
CA LEU A 168 -21.22 2.58 -8.83
C LEU A 168 -22.20 3.73 -9.10
N VAL A 169 -22.16 4.79 -8.31
CA VAL A 169 -23.05 5.95 -8.46
C VAL A 169 -22.23 7.19 -8.82
N LYS A 170 -22.67 7.91 -9.86
CA LYS A 170 -22.10 9.24 -10.13
C LYS A 170 -22.47 10.21 -9.01
N ASN A 171 -21.46 10.80 -8.40
CA ASN A 171 -21.64 11.86 -7.44
C ASN A 171 -21.70 13.21 -8.16
N ILE A 172 -22.88 13.75 -8.33
CA ILE A 172 -23.10 15.01 -9.06
C ILE A 172 -23.03 16.21 -8.10
N GLU A 173 -22.45 17.34 -8.53
CA GLU A 173 -22.28 18.56 -7.72
C GLU A 173 -23.60 19.11 -7.12
N THR A 174 -24.73 18.82 -7.73
CA THR A 174 -26.05 19.23 -7.22
C THR A 174 -26.55 18.35 -6.06
N ASN A 175 -25.86 17.26 -5.73
CA ASN A 175 -26.16 16.47 -4.57
C ASN A 175 -25.74 17.21 -3.30
N GLY A 176 -26.65 17.47 -2.38
CA GLY A 176 -26.34 18.10 -1.09
C GLY A 176 -25.35 17.32 -0.21
N ARG A 177 -25.03 16.09 -0.57
CA ARG A 177 -24.05 15.21 0.09
C ARG A 177 -22.76 15.03 -0.70
N PHE A 178 -22.52 15.81 -1.73
CA PHE A 178 -21.40 15.67 -2.68
C PHE A 178 -20.05 15.38 -2.01
N HIS A 179 -19.61 16.22 -1.09
CA HIS A 179 -18.37 16.00 -0.35
C HIS A 179 -18.52 14.90 0.72
N THR A 180 -19.69 14.78 1.33
CA THR A 180 -19.98 13.79 2.37
C THR A 180 -19.82 12.37 1.86
N ASP A 181 -20.40 12.06 0.71
CA ASP A 181 -20.36 10.71 0.14
C ASP A 181 -18.93 10.33 -0.27
N TRP A 182 -18.17 11.29 -0.81
CA TRP A 182 -16.74 11.08 -1.07
C TRP A 182 -15.93 10.85 0.21
N LEU A 183 -16.19 11.63 1.26
CA LEU A 183 -15.53 11.48 2.57
C LEU A 183 -15.82 10.12 3.19
N ASN A 184 -17.06 9.66 3.14
CA ASN A 184 -17.46 8.35 3.65
C ASN A 184 -16.79 7.22 2.89
N MET A 185 -16.63 7.35 1.57
CA MET A 185 -15.93 6.38 0.73
C MET A 185 -14.42 6.33 1.04
N ILE A 186 -13.73 7.47 1.13
CA ILE A 186 -12.27 7.49 1.22
C ILE A 186 -11.73 7.24 2.63
N TYR A 187 -12.43 7.69 3.68
CA TYR A 187 -11.97 7.62 5.07
C TYR A 187 -11.66 6.20 5.55
N PRO A 188 -12.57 5.21 5.44
CA PRO A 188 -12.31 3.85 5.89
C PRO A 188 -11.12 3.21 5.17
N ARG A 189 -10.95 3.50 3.88
CA ARG A 189 -9.86 2.99 3.04
C ARG A 189 -8.49 3.52 3.49
N ILE A 190 -8.36 4.82 3.73
CA ILE A 190 -7.12 5.43 4.23
C ILE A 190 -6.81 4.93 5.66
N LYS A 191 -7.83 4.77 6.51
CA LYS A 191 -7.67 4.24 7.87
C LYS A 191 -7.07 2.83 7.86
N LEU A 192 -7.61 1.93 7.03
CA LEU A 192 -7.07 0.57 6.87
C LEU A 192 -5.68 0.57 6.22
N ALA A 193 -5.47 1.42 5.22
CA ALA A 193 -4.19 1.55 4.52
C ALA A 193 -3.05 1.94 5.49
N ARG A 194 -3.31 2.81 6.46
CA ARG A 194 -2.33 3.17 7.50
C ARG A 194 -1.83 1.97 8.30
N ASN A 195 -2.71 1.03 8.62
CA ASN A 195 -2.34 -0.17 9.38
C ASN A 195 -1.41 -1.10 8.58
N LEU A 196 -1.60 -1.17 7.27
CA LEU A 196 -0.75 -1.97 6.38
C LEU A 196 0.67 -1.41 6.24
N LEU A 197 0.85 -0.09 6.45
CA LEU A 197 2.16 0.54 6.36
C LEU A 197 3.09 0.07 7.48
N ARG A 198 4.34 -0.18 7.10
CA ARG A 198 5.45 -0.34 8.04
C ARG A 198 5.65 0.96 8.82
N GLU A 199 6.33 0.88 9.97
CA GLU A 199 6.68 2.06 10.76
C GLU A 199 7.48 3.11 9.97
N ASP A 200 8.36 2.67 9.06
CA ASP A 200 9.10 3.54 8.12
C ASP A 200 8.36 3.79 6.80
N GLY A 201 7.09 3.43 6.73
CA GLY A 201 6.26 3.47 5.52
C GLY A 201 5.74 4.87 5.20
N VAL A 202 5.37 5.07 3.93
CA VAL A 202 4.81 6.32 3.41
C VAL A 202 3.58 6.07 2.55
N ILE A 203 2.65 7.03 2.57
CA ILE A 203 1.55 7.10 1.62
C ILE A 203 1.65 8.38 0.80
N MET A 204 1.40 8.27 -0.50
CA MET A 204 1.34 9.38 -1.45
C MET A 204 0.00 9.32 -2.19
N ILE A 205 -0.78 10.40 -2.13
CA ILE A 205 -2.15 10.44 -2.64
C ILE A 205 -2.27 11.59 -3.63
N SER A 206 -2.57 11.26 -4.88
CA SER A 206 -2.88 12.27 -5.90
C SER A 206 -4.27 12.86 -5.68
N MET A 207 -4.42 14.16 -5.90
CA MET A 207 -5.69 14.87 -5.77
C MET A 207 -5.67 16.19 -6.53
N ASP A 208 -6.82 16.65 -6.99
CA ASP A 208 -6.99 18.01 -7.48
C ASP A 208 -7.48 18.98 -6.38
N ASP A 209 -7.80 20.23 -6.77
CA ASP A 209 -8.25 21.25 -5.81
C ASP A 209 -9.61 20.94 -5.16
N GLY A 210 -10.46 20.09 -5.77
CA GLY A 210 -11.83 19.85 -5.33
C GLY A 210 -11.93 19.26 -3.92
N GLU A 211 -11.14 18.22 -3.66
CA GLU A 211 -11.15 17.52 -2.37
C GLU A 211 -9.81 17.61 -1.60
N TYR A 212 -8.85 18.41 -2.07
CA TYR A 212 -7.54 18.57 -1.44
C TYR A 212 -7.61 18.89 0.06
N GLU A 213 -8.40 19.90 0.44
CA GLU A 213 -8.54 20.32 1.84
C GLU A 213 -9.18 19.24 2.70
N ASN A 214 -10.23 18.58 2.20
CA ASN A 214 -10.89 17.49 2.87
C ASN A 214 -9.96 16.29 3.06
N LEU A 215 -9.24 15.90 2.03
CA LEU A 215 -8.24 14.82 2.08
C LEU A 215 -7.14 15.11 3.09
N LYS A 216 -6.59 16.33 3.09
CA LYS A 216 -5.55 16.74 4.03
C LYS A 216 -6.03 16.65 5.48
N ARG A 217 -7.28 17.06 5.76
CA ARG A 217 -7.88 16.98 7.10
C ARG A 217 -8.07 15.53 7.56
N ILE A 218 -8.55 14.65 6.68
CA ILE A 218 -8.65 13.21 6.95
C ILE A 218 -7.26 12.63 7.26
N CYS A 219 -6.27 12.93 6.43
CA CYS A 219 -4.91 12.42 6.63
C CYS A 219 -4.28 12.95 7.92
N ASN A 220 -4.50 14.22 8.26
CA ASN A 220 -4.07 14.77 9.56
C ASN A 220 -4.69 14.03 10.75
N GLU A 221 -5.98 13.65 10.65
CA GLU A 221 -6.65 12.87 11.68
C GLU A 221 -6.11 11.44 11.79
N ILE A 222 -5.97 10.76 10.66
CA ILE A 222 -5.59 9.34 10.61
C ILE A 222 -4.10 9.15 10.90
N PHE A 223 -3.22 9.92 10.27
CA PHE A 223 -1.76 9.78 10.41
C PHE A 223 -1.18 10.63 11.55
N GLY A 224 -1.87 11.71 11.92
CA GLY A 224 -1.36 12.79 12.77
C GLY A 224 -0.65 13.87 11.97
N GLU A 225 -0.93 15.14 12.28
CA GLU A 225 -0.36 16.30 11.57
C GLU A 225 1.18 16.30 11.56
N LYS A 226 1.81 15.85 12.66
CA LYS A 226 3.27 15.73 12.76
C LYS A 226 3.90 14.80 11.72
N ASN A 227 3.12 13.88 11.16
CA ASN A 227 3.56 12.89 10.18
C ASN A 227 3.34 13.35 8.73
N PHE A 228 2.87 14.57 8.53
CA PHE A 228 2.85 15.21 7.22
C PHE A 228 4.28 15.43 6.72
N ILE A 229 4.60 14.89 5.53
CA ILE A 229 5.92 15.06 4.92
C ILE A 229 5.92 16.33 4.08
N GLU A 230 5.08 16.37 3.05
CA GLU A 230 5.00 17.51 2.11
C GLU A 230 3.81 17.37 1.16
N CYS A 231 3.46 18.48 0.50
CA CYS A 231 2.56 18.50 -0.64
C CYS A 231 3.37 18.78 -1.91
N LEU A 232 3.37 17.81 -2.84
CA LEU A 232 4.01 18.00 -4.13
C LEU A 232 2.99 18.56 -5.13
N ILE A 233 3.43 19.49 -5.96
CA ILE A 233 2.63 20.13 -7.00
C ILE A 233 3.11 19.62 -8.35
N TRP A 234 2.32 18.73 -8.96
CA TRP A 234 2.65 18.21 -10.28
C TRP A 234 2.03 19.07 -11.39
N LYS A 235 2.87 19.58 -12.28
CA LYS A 235 2.43 20.29 -13.48
C LYS A 235 1.93 19.29 -14.51
N LYS A 236 0.59 19.09 -14.57
CA LYS A 236 -0.03 18.10 -15.46
C LYS A 236 -0.21 18.55 -16.91
N ARG A 237 -0.12 19.83 -17.20
CA ARG A 237 -0.26 20.42 -18.54
C ARG A 237 0.84 21.43 -18.83
N ALA A 238 1.30 21.46 -20.08
CA ALA A 238 2.32 22.40 -20.51
C ALA A 238 1.78 23.84 -20.54
N THR A 239 0.54 24.03 -21.01
CA THR A 239 -0.14 25.32 -21.20
C THR A 239 -1.50 25.31 -20.51
N PRO A 240 -1.97 26.48 -20.01
CA PRO A 240 -3.31 26.60 -19.47
C PRO A 240 -4.38 26.38 -20.56
N PRO A 241 -5.58 25.90 -20.21
CA PRO A 241 -6.71 25.85 -21.13
C PRO A 241 -7.14 27.28 -21.52
N ASN A 242 -7.59 27.46 -22.77
CA ASN A 242 -7.90 28.78 -23.33
C ASN A 242 -9.36 29.23 -23.06
N ASP A 243 -10.17 28.37 -22.46
CA ASP A 243 -11.60 28.58 -22.18
C ASP A 243 -11.85 29.34 -20.86
N LYS A 244 -10.80 29.61 -20.08
CA LYS A 244 -10.86 30.25 -18.76
C LYS A 244 -9.83 31.38 -18.64
N ASN A 245 -10.17 32.46 -17.88
CA ASN A 245 -9.23 33.54 -17.58
C ASN A 245 -8.07 33.08 -16.67
N ILE A 246 -8.33 32.09 -15.80
CA ILE A 246 -7.31 31.41 -14.97
C ILE A 246 -7.42 29.91 -15.26
N GLY A 247 -6.41 29.36 -15.90
CA GLY A 247 -6.38 27.95 -16.30
C GLY A 247 -5.58 27.09 -15.33
N ARG A 248 -6.22 26.07 -14.78
CA ARG A 248 -5.59 25.10 -13.89
C ARG A 248 -4.67 24.15 -14.68
N ILE A 249 -3.40 24.06 -14.28
CA ILE A 249 -2.38 23.27 -14.96
C ILE A 249 -1.68 22.25 -14.06
N HIS A 250 -2.12 22.10 -12.81
CA HIS A 250 -1.47 21.26 -11.82
C HIS A 250 -2.46 20.36 -11.07
N GLU A 251 -1.92 19.39 -10.37
CA GLU A 251 -2.54 18.55 -9.36
C GLU A 251 -1.60 18.47 -8.16
N PHE A 252 -2.14 17.98 -7.04
CA PHE A 252 -1.41 17.82 -5.80
C PHE A 252 -1.10 16.34 -5.54
N ILE A 253 0.00 16.08 -4.83
CA ILE A 253 0.30 14.77 -4.25
C ILE A 253 0.59 14.98 -2.77
N LEU A 254 -0.33 14.55 -1.92
CA LEU A 254 -0.17 14.60 -0.47
C LEU A 254 0.70 13.45 0.01
N CYS A 255 1.74 13.75 0.80
CA CYS A 255 2.69 12.77 1.30
C CYS A 255 2.65 12.72 2.83
N TYR A 256 2.40 11.54 3.39
CA TYR A 256 2.42 11.27 4.84
C TYR A 256 3.30 10.08 5.16
N ALA A 257 3.97 10.15 6.31
CA ALA A 257 4.65 9.00 6.92
C ALA A 257 3.71 8.29 7.91
N LYS A 258 3.92 6.99 8.15
CA LYS A 258 3.33 6.35 9.33
C LYS A 258 3.95 6.90 10.60
N ASP A 259 5.29 7.03 10.62
CA ASP A 259 6.06 7.71 11.66
C ASP A 259 7.20 8.51 11.03
N ILE A 260 7.13 9.85 11.13
CA ILE A 260 8.09 10.77 10.50
C ILE A 260 9.51 10.60 11.05
N GLU A 261 9.66 10.14 12.29
CA GLU A 261 10.97 9.95 12.92
C GLU A 261 11.70 8.69 12.40
N LYS A 262 10.94 7.71 11.89
CA LYS A 262 11.47 6.46 11.35
C LYS A 262 11.62 6.45 9.83
N VAL A 263 10.91 7.36 9.14
CA VAL A 263 10.92 7.38 7.68
C VAL A 263 12.28 7.79 7.13
N SER A 264 12.74 7.06 6.11
CA SER A 264 13.90 7.43 5.31
C SER A 264 13.50 7.47 3.84
N LEU A 265 13.45 8.66 3.29
CA LEU A 265 13.14 8.88 1.88
C LEU A 265 14.38 8.71 1.01
N GLY A 266 14.19 8.19 -0.19
CA GLY A 266 15.22 8.05 -1.20
C GLY A 266 15.63 9.37 -1.85
N LEU A 267 16.42 9.26 -2.91
CA LEU A 267 16.90 10.37 -3.73
C LEU A 267 16.68 10.05 -5.21
N LEU A 268 16.51 11.08 -6.01
CA LEU A 268 16.57 10.95 -7.45
C LEU A 268 18.02 10.72 -7.89
N PRO A 269 18.26 9.96 -8.97
CA PRO A 269 19.59 9.82 -9.54
C PRO A 269 20.09 11.18 -10.03
N ARG A 270 21.39 11.37 -10.01
CA ARG A 270 22.00 12.52 -10.68
C ARG A 270 21.92 12.31 -12.20
N ASP A 271 21.52 13.35 -12.91
CA ASP A 271 21.58 13.35 -14.36
C ASP A 271 23.04 13.42 -14.86
N ALA A 272 23.28 12.95 -16.07
CA ALA A 272 24.61 12.98 -16.67
C ALA A 272 25.20 14.39 -16.68
N LYS A 273 24.40 15.41 -16.98
CA LYS A 273 24.82 16.83 -17.01
C LYS A 273 25.30 17.32 -15.65
N SER A 274 24.69 16.89 -14.56
CA SER A 274 25.15 17.27 -13.22
C SER A 274 26.42 16.56 -12.80
N ILE A 275 26.68 15.35 -13.32
CA ILE A 275 27.94 14.61 -13.11
C ILE A 275 29.07 15.19 -13.97
N GLU A 276 28.81 15.53 -15.23
CA GLU A 276 29.77 16.12 -16.17
C GLU A 276 30.44 17.41 -15.66
N ARG A 277 29.75 18.15 -14.78
CA ARG A 277 30.32 19.34 -14.13
C ARG A 277 31.45 19.03 -13.15
N TYR A 278 31.57 17.76 -12.73
CA TYR A 278 32.64 17.32 -11.86
C TYR A 278 33.80 16.81 -12.73
N ALA A 279 34.94 17.50 -12.64
CA ALA A 279 36.16 17.16 -13.35
C ALA A 279 37.31 16.98 -12.35
N ASN A 280 38.38 16.31 -12.75
CA ASN A 280 39.58 16.17 -11.95
C ASN A 280 40.82 16.68 -12.72
N PRO A 281 40.90 18.02 -12.99
CA PRO A 281 41.95 18.57 -13.82
C PRO A 281 43.34 18.53 -13.17
N ASP A 282 43.39 18.42 -11.87
CA ASP A 282 44.61 18.41 -11.06
C ASP A 282 44.96 17.04 -10.48
N ASN A 283 44.30 15.97 -10.94
CA ASN A 283 44.49 14.59 -10.49
C ASN A 283 44.42 14.43 -8.94
N ASP A 284 43.49 15.18 -8.31
CA ASP A 284 43.27 15.08 -6.88
C ASP A 284 42.86 13.64 -6.49
N PRO A 285 43.55 13.01 -5.51
CA PRO A 285 43.29 11.60 -5.12
C PRO A 285 41.89 11.36 -4.59
N ARG A 286 41.15 12.39 -4.19
CA ARG A 286 39.74 12.32 -3.73
C ARG A 286 38.75 12.23 -4.88
N GLY A 287 39.20 12.36 -6.12
CA GLY A 287 38.42 12.21 -7.33
C GLY A 287 37.86 13.51 -7.91
N PRO A 288 36.89 13.41 -8.84
CA PRO A 288 36.32 14.59 -9.52
C PRO A 288 35.65 15.56 -8.57
N TRP A 289 35.83 16.85 -8.81
CA TRP A 289 35.29 17.95 -8.01
C TRP A 289 34.71 19.07 -8.87
N VAL A 290 33.91 19.94 -8.25
CA VAL A 290 33.39 21.18 -8.83
C VAL A 290 33.73 22.36 -7.94
N ALA A 291 34.09 23.50 -8.52
CA ALA A 291 34.33 24.74 -7.79
C ALA A 291 33.01 25.25 -7.16
N SER A 292 33.02 25.39 -5.85
CA SER A 292 31.87 25.86 -5.07
C SER A 292 32.25 27.19 -4.37
N ASP A 293 31.26 28.03 -4.10
CA ASP A 293 31.45 29.26 -3.33
C ASP A 293 31.96 28.91 -1.91
N LEU A 294 32.96 29.65 -1.47
CA LEU A 294 33.57 29.51 -0.17
C LEU A 294 32.93 30.45 0.86
N SER A 295 32.06 31.36 0.43
CA SER A 295 31.36 32.30 1.29
C SER A 295 29.86 32.06 1.35
N ALA A 296 29.23 32.42 2.45
CA ALA A 296 27.80 32.32 2.67
C ALA A 296 27.26 33.61 3.31
N ASN A 297 25.96 33.85 3.18
CA ASN A 297 25.25 34.83 3.96
C ASN A 297 25.30 34.44 5.46
N GLY A 298 25.38 35.39 6.35
CA GLY A 298 25.39 35.13 7.78
C GLY A 298 24.18 34.30 8.25
N LYS A 299 24.34 33.43 9.20
CA LYS A 299 23.24 32.65 9.79
C LYS A 299 22.20 33.59 10.41
N GLY A 300 20.94 33.48 9.98
CA GLY A 300 19.86 34.35 10.44
C GLY A 300 20.04 35.82 10.13
N GLY A 301 20.74 36.17 9.04
CA GLY A 301 21.02 37.57 8.63
C GLY A 301 22.15 38.23 9.44
N ARG A 302 22.81 37.54 10.36
CA ARG A 302 23.94 38.04 11.15
C ARG A 302 25.26 37.54 10.58
N ILE A 303 26.17 38.46 10.25
CA ILE A 303 27.52 38.12 9.82
C ILE A 303 28.31 37.55 11.02
N VAL A 304 28.87 36.35 10.84
CA VAL A 304 29.76 35.76 11.83
C VAL A 304 31.15 36.40 11.72
N ARG A 305 31.42 37.38 12.57
CA ARG A 305 32.68 38.19 12.53
C ARG A 305 33.95 37.35 12.55
N SER A 306 33.98 36.23 13.27
CA SER A 306 35.12 35.30 13.30
C SER A 306 35.40 34.61 11.98
N CYS A 307 34.45 34.64 11.03
CA CYS A 307 34.56 34.09 9.67
C CYS A 307 34.82 35.19 8.62
N VAL A 308 35.15 36.43 9.03
CA VAL A 308 35.59 37.54 8.16
C VAL A 308 37.06 37.79 8.40
N TYR A 309 37.90 37.28 7.51
CA TYR A 309 39.36 37.39 7.59
C TYR A 309 39.94 37.24 6.18
N PRO A 310 41.20 37.71 5.94
CA PRO A 310 41.84 37.55 4.65
C PRO A 310 42.29 36.10 4.41
N ILE A 311 42.11 35.63 3.17
CA ILE A 311 42.74 34.40 2.66
C ILE A 311 43.79 34.85 1.63
N ARG A 312 45.05 34.54 1.90
CA ARG A 312 46.15 34.88 1.02
C ARG A 312 46.29 33.86 -0.10
N ASN A 313 46.25 34.35 -1.35
CA ASN A 313 46.58 33.51 -2.50
C ASN A 313 48.09 33.39 -2.68
N PRO A 314 48.64 32.19 -2.62
CA PRO A 314 50.12 32.02 -2.74
C PRO A 314 50.69 32.41 -4.11
N SER A 315 49.86 32.36 -5.18
CA SER A 315 50.30 32.60 -6.56
C SER A 315 50.43 34.09 -6.91
N ASP A 316 49.53 34.93 -6.38
CA ASP A 316 49.52 36.38 -6.69
C ASP A 316 49.88 37.27 -5.48
N GLY A 317 50.03 36.65 -4.29
CA GLY A 317 50.37 37.29 -3.03
C GLY A 317 49.26 38.20 -2.46
N LYS A 318 48.05 38.22 -3.05
CA LYS A 318 46.95 39.08 -2.63
C LYS A 318 46.11 38.45 -1.54
N ASP A 319 45.50 39.31 -0.73
CA ASP A 319 44.57 38.93 0.33
C ASP A 319 43.12 39.09 -0.18
N TYR A 320 42.34 38.01 -0.11
CA TYR A 320 40.96 37.96 -0.52
C TYR A 320 40.03 37.91 0.70
N TYR A 321 39.02 38.76 0.72
CA TYR A 321 37.97 38.83 1.73
C TYR A 321 36.64 38.34 1.19
N PRO A 322 35.72 37.86 2.05
CA PRO A 322 34.35 37.58 1.59
C PRO A 322 33.69 38.90 1.11
N SER A 323 32.78 38.81 0.14
CA SER A 323 32.04 39.95 -0.35
C SER A 323 31.28 40.67 0.78
N GLU A 324 30.97 41.96 0.62
CA GLU A 324 30.22 42.72 1.60
C GLU A 324 28.90 42.03 1.95
N GLY A 325 28.56 41.97 3.24
CA GLY A 325 27.37 41.24 3.73
C GLY A 325 27.53 39.74 3.85
N ARG A 326 28.71 39.17 3.53
CA ARG A 326 28.99 37.72 3.59
C ARG A 326 30.15 37.41 4.55
N CYS A 327 30.27 36.12 4.91
CA CYS A 327 31.40 35.59 5.68
C CYS A 327 31.86 34.27 5.06
N TRP A 328 33.08 33.84 5.37
CA TRP A 328 33.56 32.52 4.95
C TRP A 328 32.73 31.41 5.60
N LEU A 329 32.63 30.24 4.96
CA LEU A 329 31.91 29.06 5.47
C LEU A 329 32.53 28.50 6.75
N PHE A 330 33.82 28.75 6.99
CA PHE A 330 34.59 28.19 8.09
C PHE A 330 35.34 29.29 8.85
N ASN A 331 35.68 28.99 10.11
CA ASN A 331 36.61 29.81 10.89
C ASN A 331 38.05 29.69 10.33
N LYS A 332 38.92 30.56 10.76
CA LYS A 332 40.31 30.66 10.25
C LYS A 332 41.12 29.37 10.44
N GLU A 333 40.92 28.67 11.55
CA GLU A 333 41.66 27.43 11.86
C GLU A 333 41.26 26.32 10.86
N LYS A 334 40.01 26.07 10.70
CA LYS A 334 39.50 25.05 9.76
C LYS A 334 39.83 25.43 8.31
N MET A 335 39.77 26.68 7.95
CA MET A 335 40.15 27.18 6.64
C MET A 335 41.61 26.89 6.32
N ASN A 336 42.53 27.15 7.28
CA ASN A 336 43.93 26.88 7.10
C ASN A 336 44.24 25.38 6.93
N ILE A 337 43.49 24.51 7.63
CA ILE A 337 43.58 23.06 7.44
C ILE A 337 43.18 22.71 6.02
N TRP A 338 42.05 23.21 5.54
CA TRP A 338 41.53 22.90 4.22
C TRP A 338 42.37 23.47 3.07
N ILE A 339 43.03 24.59 3.28
CA ILE A 339 44.03 25.12 2.33
C ILE A 339 45.23 24.16 2.27
N LYS A 340 45.74 23.73 3.42
CA LYS A 340 46.87 22.77 3.48
C LYS A 340 46.53 21.41 2.84
N GLU A 341 45.31 20.95 3.00
CA GLU A 341 44.78 19.72 2.38
C GLU A 341 44.47 19.89 0.88
N GLY A 342 44.63 21.09 0.31
CA GLY A 342 44.29 21.36 -1.08
C GLY A 342 42.79 21.34 -1.41
N ARG A 343 41.93 21.41 -0.39
CA ARG A 343 40.48 21.49 -0.56
C ARG A 343 39.99 22.90 -0.96
N VAL A 344 40.74 23.91 -0.58
CA VAL A 344 40.54 25.28 -1.03
C VAL A 344 41.61 25.59 -2.07
N SER A 345 41.18 26.02 -3.25
CA SER A 345 42.08 26.42 -4.35
C SER A 345 41.70 27.83 -4.81
N PHE A 346 42.44 28.35 -5.79
CA PHE A 346 42.29 29.72 -6.27
C PHE A 346 42.02 29.72 -7.77
N ARG A 347 41.12 30.60 -8.21
CA ARG A 347 40.75 30.73 -9.63
C ARG A 347 41.92 31.36 -10.39
N GLU A 348 42.32 30.75 -11.49
CA GLU A 348 43.39 31.28 -12.35
C GLU A 348 43.06 32.67 -12.89
N THR A 349 41.77 32.91 -13.24
CA THR A 349 41.33 34.17 -13.86
C THR A 349 41.19 35.33 -12.90
N THR A 350 40.72 35.11 -11.65
CA THR A 350 40.41 36.15 -10.69
C THR A 350 41.24 36.12 -9.42
N GLY A 351 42.03 35.06 -9.21
CA GLY A 351 42.75 34.77 -7.97
C GLY A 351 41.87 34.46 -6.78
N ALA A 352 40.54 34.51 -6.90
CA ALA A 352 39.63 34.35 -5.79
C ALA A 352 39.59 32.90 -5.27
N PRO A 353 39.53 32.69 -3.95
CA PRO A 353 39.48 31.33 -3.38
C PRO A 353 38.13 30.68 -3.61
N PHE A 354 38.13 29.38 -3.83
CA PHE A 354 36.97 28.52 -3.96
C PHE A 354 37.16 27.18 -3.25
N LEU A 355 36.05 26.52 -2.91
CA LEU A 355 36.05 25.20 -2.31
C LEU A 355 35.93 24.13 -3.40
N LYS A 356 36.80 23.13 -3.41
CA LYS A 356 36.64 21.90 -4.17
C LYS A 356 35.58 21.04 -3.50
N ARG A 357 34.42 20.87 -4.14
CA ARG A 357 33.36 19.97 -3.67
C ARG A 357 33.45 18.67 -4.45
N TYR A 358 33.92 17.62 -3.79
CA TYR A 358 34.15 16.31 -4.43
C TYR A 358 32.87 15.53 -4.66
N LEU A 359 32.76 14.86 -5.81
CA LEU A 359 31.63 14.02 -6.14
C LEU A 359 31.44 12.86 -5.14
N SER A 360 32.54 12.33 -4.61
CA SER A 360 32.54 11.28 -3.57
C SER A 360 32.01 11.73 -2.21
N GLU A 361 32.09 13.04 -1.91
CA GLU A 361 31.69 13.59 -0.60
C GLU A 361 30.29 14.24 -0.63
N VAL A 362 29.71 14.45 -1.80
CA VAL A 362 28.34 14.97 -1.88
C VAL A 362 27.32 13.85 -1.74
N ARG A 363 26.14 14.22 -1.26
CA ARG A 363 25.00 13.29 -1.15
C ARG A 363 24.77 12.60 -2.49
N GLN A 364 24.73 11.27 -2.50
CA GLN A 364 24.59 10.46 -3.73
C GLN A 364 23.16 10.49 -4.25
N GLY A 365 22.77 11.57 -4.92
CA GLY A 365 21.46 11.80 -5.51
C GLY A 365 20.98 13.24 -5.33
N LEU A 366 19.82 13.52 -5.92
CA LEU A 366 19.15 14.81 -5.89
C LEU A 366 17.87 14.73 -5.05
N THR A 367 17.55 15.82 -4.36
CA THR A 367 16.27 15.97 -3.65
C THR A 367 15.15 16.17 -4.67
N LEU A 368 14.02 15.49 -4.49
CA LEU A 368 12.81 15.75 -5.28
C LEU A 368 12.29 17.17 -4.99
N PRO A 369 12.08 18.02 -6.00
CA PRO A 369 11.49 19.34 -5.77
C PRO A 369 9.99 19.21 -5.47
N THR A 370 9.47 20.11 -4.63
CA THR A 370 8.02 20.16 -4.33
C THR A 370 7.19 20.64 -5.52
N ILE A 371 7.78 21.39 -6.45
CA ILE A 371 7.14 21.79 -7.71
C ILE A 371 7.72 20.94 -8.83
N MET A 372 6.93 19.99 -9.29
CA MET A 372 7.30 18.96 -10.24
C MET A 372 6.94 19.38 -11.67
N THR A 373 7.81 20.14 -12.32
CA THR A 373 7.58 20.71 -13.66
C THR A 373 8.05 19.84 -14.82
N GLU A 374 9.02 18.94 -14.57
CA GLU A 374 9.69 18.13 -15.61
C GLU A 374 9.42 16.62 -15.44
N PHE A 375 8.29 16.26 -14.87
CA PHE A 375 7.93 14.88 -14.53
C PHE A 375 6.80 14.33 -15.41
N GLY A 376 6.79 14.71 -16.68
CA GLY A 376 5.77 14.32 -17.64
C GLY A 376 4.47 15.13 -17.48
N TYR A 377 3.60 14.98 -18.46
CA TYR A 377 2.27 15.62 -18.51
C TYR A 377 1.20 14.55 -18.71
N SER A 378 -0.08 14.88 -18.53
CA SER A 378 -1.19 13.97 -18.85
C SER A 378 -1.15 13.49 -20.31
N MET A 379 -0.73 14.33 -21.24
CA MET A 379 -0.52 13.93 -22.64
C MET A 379 0.62 12.90 -22.80
N THR A 380 1.62 12.92 -21.94
CA THR A 380 2.72 11.93 -21.94
C THR A 380 2.17 10.55 -21.61
N SER A 381 1.26 10.48 -20.64
CA SER A 381 0.61 9.23 -20.24
C SER A 381 -0.21 8.61 -21.36
N ALA A 382 -1.00 9.41 -22.08
CA ALA A 382 -1.75 8.94 -23.24
C ALA A 382 -0.82 8.40 -24.32
N ALA A 383 0.29 9.11 -24.62
CA ALA A 383 1.28 8.66 -25.61
C ALA A 383 2.01 7.38 -25.17
N GLU A 384 2.33 7.22 -23.86
CA GLU A 384 2.88 5.99 -23.30
C GLU A 384 1.90 4.82 -23.49
N ALA A 385 0.62 5.02 -23.15
CA ALA A 385 -0.43 4.02 -23.32
C ALA A 385 -0.62 3.65 -24.80
N ASP A 386 -0.76 4.64 -25.68
CA ASP A 386 -0.92 4.43 -27.14
C ASP A 386 0.22 3.60 -27.73
N LYS A 387 1.46 3.88 -27.31
CA LYS A 387 2.64 3.14 -27.73
C LYS A 387 2.62 1.70 -27.23
N LEU A 388 2.25 1.51 -25.96
CA LEU A 388 2.25 0.19 -25.30
C LEU A 388 1.15 -0.71 -25.89
N PHE A 389 -0.06 -0.19 -26.01
CA PHE A 389 -1.21 -0.92 -26.56
C PHE A 389 -1.21 -0.98 -28.09
N LYS A 390 -0.33 -0.23 -28.76
CA LYS A 390 -0.31 -0.05 -30.24
C LYS A 390 -1.65 0.43 -30.79
N LYS A 391 -2.47 1.08 -29.96
CA LYS A 391 -3.79 1.61 -30.26
C LYS A 391 -4.06 2.86 -29.42
N LYS A 392 -4.73 3.85 -30.00
CA LYS A 392 -5.03 5.13 -29.33
C LYS A 392 -6.30 5.02 -28.48
N GLY A 393 -6.30 5.74 -27.35
CA GLY A 393 -7.50 5.98 -26.55
C GLY A 393 -7.99 4.77 -25.74
N ILE A 394 -7.13 3.78 -25.46
CA ILE A 394 -7.50 2.64 -24.60
C ILE A 394 -7.72 3.09 -23.16
N PHE A 395 -6.93 4.06 -22.66
CA PHE A 395 -7.09 4.61 -21.34
C PHE A 395 -6.72 6.10 -21.32
N GLU A 396 -7.68 6.96 -20.97
CA GLU A 396 -7.53 8.42 -21.16
C GLU A 396 -6.88 9.13 -19.96
N TYR A 397 -7.06 8.62 -18.74
CA TYR A 397 -6.72 9.34 -17.50
C TYR A 397 -5.60 8.72 -16.67
N ALA A 398 -4.74 7.89 -17.27
CA ALA A 398 -3.62 7.32 -16.56
C ALA A 398 -2.60 8.39 -16.12
N LYS A 399 -1.92 8.17 -15.00
CA LYS A 399 -0.71 8.95 -14.66
C LYS A 399 0.47 8.46 -15.52
N PRO A 400 1.42 9.33 -15.89
CA PRO A 400 2.60 8.91 -16.65
C PRO A 400 3.61 8.17 -15.77
N THR A 401 4.31 7.20 -16.33
CA THR A 401 5.40 6.49 -15.62
C THR A 401 6.51 7.45 -15.20
N THR A 402 6.74 8.52 -15.94
CA THR A 402 7.68 9.60 -15.63
C THR A 402 7.33 10.38 -14.35
N LEU A 403 6.08 10.36 -13.90
CA LEU A 403 5.67 10.86 -12.59
C LEU A 403 5.82 9.79 -11.50
N ILE A 404 5.35 8.57 -11.77
CA ILE A 404 5.29 7.51 -10.75
C ILE A 404 6.68 6.99 -10.39
N ASN A 405 7.59 6.84 -11.36
CA ASN A 405 8.95 6.33 -11.10
C ASN A 405 9.74 7.20 -10.09
N PRO A 406 9.80 8.53 -10.19
CA PRO A 406 10.39 9.38 -9.15
C PRO A 406 9.75 9.21 -7.77
N LEU A 407 8.42 9.09 -7.68
CA LEU A 407 7.72 8.88 -6.41
C LEU A 407 8.11 7.54 -5.79
N LEU A 408 8.20 6.48 -6.59
CA LEU A 408 8.66 5.16 -6.15
C LEU A 408 10.12 5.19 -5.66
N ARG A 409 11.01 5.95 -6.32
CA ARG A 409 12.40 6.11 -5.89
C ARG A 409 12.50 6.76 -4.51
N ILE A 410 11.65 7.73 -4.25
CA ILE A 410 11.61 8.46 -2.98
C ILE A 410 10.93 7.63 -1.89
N GLY A 411 9.74 7.08 -2.15
CA GLY A 411 8.93 6.37 -1.17
C GLY A 411 9.37 4.93 -0.90
N ALA A 412 9.93 4.26 -1.92
CA ALA A 412 10.38 2.87 -1.85
C ALA A 412 11.88 2.72 -2.18
N PRO A 413 12.80 3.37 -1.43
CA PRO A 413 14.23 3.36 -1.74
C PRO A 413 14.86 1.97 -1.59
N ASN A 414 14.33 1.14 -0.71
CA ASN A 414 14.78 -0.23 -0.51
C ASN A 414 14.49 -1.08 -1.75
N LYS A 415 15.50 -1.82 -2.20
CA LYS A 415 15.37 -2.70 -3.37
C LYS A 415 14.45 -3.90 -3.15
N LYS A 416 14.13 -4.23 -1.90
CA LYS A 416 13.21 -5.31 -1.49
C LYS A 416 12.15 -4.71 -0.58
N CYS A 417 11.01 -4.38 -1.11
CA CYS A 417 9.87 -3.89 -0.35
C CYS A 417 8.59 -4.11 -1.15
N ILE A 418 7.45 -3.91 -0.51
CA ILE A 418 6.13 -4.03 -1.12
C ILE A 418 5.55 -2.63 -1.32
N VAL A 419 5.03 -2.38 -2.51
CA VAL A 419 4.28 -1.18 -2.90
C VAL A 419 2.84 -1.57 -3.15
N LEU A 420 1.90 -0.85 -2.54
CA LEU A 420 0.46 -1.06 -2.70
C LEU A 420 -0.15 0.12 -3.45
N ASP A 421 -1.01 -0.19 -4.42
CA ASP A 421 -1.89 0.77 -5.09
C ASP A 421 -3.31 0.18 -5.14
N PHE A 422 -4.21 0.73 -4.32
CA PHE A 422 -5.58 0.23 -4.22
C PHE A 422 -6.62 1.07 -4.97
N PHE A 423 -6.14 1.93 -5.87
CA PHE A 423 -6.88 2.58 -6.94
C PHE A 423 -6.06 2.49 -8.23
N SER A 424 -5.67 1.26 -8.60
CA SER A 424 -4.62 1.04 -9.58
C SER A 424 -4.96 1.46 -11.01
N GLY A 425 -6.24 1.63 -11.34
CA GLY A 425 -6.70 2.05 -12.65
C GLY A 425 -6.09 1.20 -13.76
N SER A 426 -5.31 1.83 -14.63
CA SER A 426 -4.59 1.15 -15.71
C SER A 426 -3.26 0.48 -15.27
N ALA A 427 -2.99 0.33 -13.98
CA ALA A 427 -1.78 -0.28 -13.41
C ALA A 427 -0.46 0.42 -13.80
N THR A 428 -0.47 1.75 -13.88
CA THR A 428 0.77 2.52 -14.16
C THR A 428 1.83 2.30 -13.09
N THR A 429 1.41 2.16 -11.84
CA THR A 429 2.32 1.92 -10.70
C THR A 429 3.11 0.62 -10.86
N ALA A 430 2.47 -0.46 -11.32
CA ALA A 430 3.15 -1.72 -11.62
C ALA A 430 4.17 -1.57 -12.76
N HIS A 431 3.80 -0.91 -13.86
CA HIS A 431 4.71 -0.63 -14.98
C HIS A 431 5.92 0.18 -14.53
N ALA A 432 5.72 1.28 -13.80
CA ALA A 432 6.81 2.12 -13.30
C ALA A 432 7.72 1.38 -12.30
N LEU A 433 7.16 0.45 -11.50
CA LEU A 433 7.93 -0.35 -10.57
C LEU A 433 8.78 -1.40 -11.27
N MET A 434 8.27 -2.07 -12.31
CA MET A 434 9.08 -2.95 -13.17
C MET A 434 10.22 -2.18 -13.83
N GLN A 435 9.95 -0.98 -14.36
CA GLN A 435 10.98 -0.10 -14.91
C GLN A 435 12.06 0.22 -13.86
N LEU A 436 11.65 0.62 -12.65
CA LEU A 436 12.58 0.93 -11.57
C LEU A 436 13.42 -0.29 -11.15
N ASN A 437 12.82 -1.48 -11.09
CA ASN A 437 13.54 -2.72 -10.79
C ASN A 437 14.55 -3.05 -11.89
N ALA A 438 14.19 -2.90 -13.17
CA ALA A 438 15.08 -3.13 -14.31
C ALA A 438 16.28 -2.16 -14.33
N GLU A 439 16.06 -0.89 -13.95
CA GLU A 439 17.11 0.13 -13.93
C GLU A 439 18.15 -0.07 -12.83
N ASN A 440 17.76 -0.64 -11.69
CA ASN A 440 18.65 -0.71 -10.51
C ASN A 440 18.78 -2.11 -9.90
N GLU A 441 18.37 -3.15 -10.64
CA GLU A 441 18.36 -4.55 -10.19
C GLU A 441 17.58 -4.72 -8.88
N GLY A 442 16.43 -4.05 -8.79
CA GLY A 442 15.55 -4.11 -7.64
C GLY A 442 14.69 -5.37 -7.66
N ARG A 443 14.19 -5.76 -6.48
CA ARG A 443 13.23 -6.84 -6.26
C ARG A 443 12.04 -6.33 -5.45
N ARG A 444 11.58 -5.11 -5.79
CA ARG A 444 10.36 -4.56 -5.22
C ARG A 444 9.17 -5.33 -5.79
N LYS A 445 8.18 -5.56 -4.95
CA LYS A 445 6.93 -6.24 -5.28
C LYS A 445 5.80 -5.23 -5.29
N TYR A 446 4.77 -5.51 -6.07
CA TYR A 446 3.56 -4.69 -6.05
C TYR A 446 2.32 -5.50 -5.69
N ILE A 447 1.35 -4.79 -5.11
CA ILE A 447 -0.03 -5.24 -4.93
C ILE A 447 -0.90 -4.17 -5.59
N MET A 448 -1.55 -4.53 -6.71
CA MET A 448 -2.50 -3.67 -7.42
C MET A 448 -3.90 -4.12 -7.07
N VAL A 449 -4.76 -3.20 -6.68
CA VAL A 449 -6.17 -3.48 -6.40
C VAL A 449 -7.04 -2.59 -7.27
N GLN A 450 -8.00 -3.20 -7.96
CA GLN A 450 -8.93 -2.49 -8.83
C GLN A 450 -10.31 -3.14 -8.81
N ILE A 451 -11.36 -2.32 -8.74
CA ILE A 451 -12.72 -2.79 -8.96
C ILE A 451 -12.93 -3.04 -10.46
N PRO A 452 -13.61 -4.13 -10.87
CA PRO A 452 -13.88 -4.45 -12.27
C PRO A 452 -15.01 -3.57 -12.85
N GLU A 453 -14.77 -2.25 -12.88
CA GLU A 453 -15.67 -1.27 -13.47
C GLU A 453 -15.81 -1.51 -14.97
N LYS A 454 -17.04 -1.60 -15.48
CA LYS A 454 -17.33 -1.83 -16.90
C LYS A 454 -16.85 -0.66 -17.75
N THR A 455 -16.24 -0.98 -18.87
CA THR A 455 -15.85 0.01 -19.88
C THR A 455 -17.09 0.52 -20.62
N ASP A 456 -17.10 1.82 -20.96
CA ASP A 456 -18.17 2.39 -21.79
C ASP A 456 -18.17 1.70 -23.16
N GLU A 457 -19.31 1.22 -23.63
CA GLU A 457 -19.48 0.55 -24.93
C GLU A 457 -19.00 1.40 -26.12
N LYS A 458 -19.00 2.73 -25.98
CA LYS A 458 -18.49 3.66 -26.99
C LYS A 458 -16.99 3.88 -26.93
N SER A 459 -16.33 3.47 -25.84
CA SER A 459 -14.89 3.64 -25.64
C SER A 459 -14.06 2.78 -26.60
N GLU A 460 -12.83 3.21 -26.86
CA GLU A 460 -11.88 2.41 -27.64
C GLU A 460 -11.41 1.16 -26.87
N ALA A 461 -11.45 1.19 -25.53
CA ALA A 461 -11.20 0.02 -24.69
C ALA A 461 -12.23 -1.09 -24.98
N TYR A 462 -13.53 -0.78 -24.90
CA TYR A 462 -14.58 -1.75 -25.19
C TYR A 462 -14.51 -2.30 -26.62
N LYS A 463 -14.31 -1.43 -27.61
CA LYS A 463 -14.13 -1.83 -29.03
C LYS A 463 -12.87 -2.69 -29.26
N SER A 464 -11.93 -2.69 -28.30
CA SER A 464 -10.71 -3.51 -28.34
C SER A 464 -10.88 -4.83 -27.59
N GLY A 465 -12.06 -5.09 -27.03
CA GLY A 465 -12.40 -6.32 -26.33
C GLY A 465 -12.20 -6.27 -24.81
N TYR A 466 -11.84 -5.12 -24.24
CA TYR A 466 -11.76 -4.98 -22.79
C TYR A 466 -13.13 -4.66 -22.21
N LEU A 467 -13.72 -5.57 -21.46
CA LEU A 467 -15.06 -5.42 -20.88
C LEU A 467 -15.05 -4.60 -19.59
N ASN A 468 -13.92 -4.55 -18.89
CA ASN A 468 -13.74 -3.79 -17.67
C ASN A 468 -12.31 -3.22 -17.54
N ILE A 469 -12.12 -2.32 -16.57
CA ILE A 469 -10.83 -1.64 -16.34
C ILE A 469 -9.73 -2.62 -15.89
N CYS A 470 -10.07 -3.67 -15.14
CA CYS A 470 -9.09 -4.67 -14.70
C CYS A 470 -8.42 -5.39 -15.87
N GLU A 471 -9.16 -5.68 -16.94
CA GLU A 471 -8.58 -6.29 -18.16
C GLU A 471 -7.55 -5.38 -18.81
N VAL A 472 -7.83 -4.07 -18.87
CA VAL A 472 -6.87 -3.07 -19.36
C VAL A 472 -5.62 -3.05 -18.49
N GLY A 473 -5.78 -3.05 -17.15
CA GLY A 473 -4.67 -3.04 -16.20
C GLY A 473 -3.78 -4.26 -16.32
N LYS A 474 -4.38 -5.47 -16.37
CA LYS A 474 -3.64 -6.74 -16.56
C LYS A 474 -2.90 -6.79 -17.89
N ASP A 475 -3.53 -6.37 -18.98
CA ASP A 475 -2.91 -6.34 -20.30
C ASP A 475 -1.77 -5.29 -20.35
N ARG A 476 -1.93 -4.14 -19.68
CA ARG A 476 -0.82 -3.18 -19.51
C ARG A 476 0.38 -3.81 -18.82
N ILE A 477 0.17 -4.56 -17.75
CA ILE A 477 1.26 -5.24 -17.04
C ILE A 477 1.93 -6.26 -17.97
N LYS A 478 1.15 -7.09 -18.68
CA LYS A 478 1.66 -8.08 -19.65
C LYS A 478 2.49 -7.41 -20.74
N LYS A 479 1.99 -6.33 -21.35
CA LYS A 479 2.73 -5.60 -22.40
C LYS A 479 3.98 -4.88 -21.86
N ALA A 480 3.91 -4.34 -20.65
CA ALA A 480 5.06 -3.73 -20.00
C ALA A 480 6.13 -4.77 -19.66
N SER A 481 5.74 -5.98 -19.24
CA SER A 481 6.68 -7.07 -18.95
C SER A 481 7.54 -7.46 -20.17
N GLU A 482 6.98 -7.39 -21.38
CA GLU A 482 7.71 -7.66 -22.63
C GLU A 482 8.89 -6.68 -22.83
N LEU A 483 8.78 -5.44 -22.31
CA LEU A 483 9.86 -4.45 -22.41
C LEU A 483 11.06 -4.78 -21.53
N PHE A 484 10.89 -5.67 -20.57
CA PHE A 484 11.91 -6.05 -19.58
C PHE A 484 12.23 -7.55 -19.59
N ALA A 485 11.82 -8.28 -20.63
CA ALA A 485 12.01 -9.74 -20.74
C ALA A 485 13.48 -10.17 -20.70
N ASP A 486 14.41 -9.29 -21.06
CA ASP A 486 15.86 -9.50 -21.00
C ASP A 486 16.49 -9.20 -19.65
N LYS A 487 15.69 -8.69 -18.67
CA LYS A 487 16.14 -8.31 -17.36
C LYS A 487 15.85 -9.41 -16.32
N ASN A 488 16.74 -9.55 -15.35
CA ASN A 488 16.56 -10.48 -14.24
C ASN A 488 15.70 -9.86 -13.13
N ILE A 489 14.41 -9.63 -13.45
CA ILE A 489 13.39 -9.10 -12.53
C ILE A 489 12.14 -9.96 -12.59
N ASP A 490 11.33 -9.93 -11.53
CA ASP A 490 10.00 -10.54 -11.53
C ASP A 490 9.04 -9.67 -12.37
N VAL A 491 8.61 -10.19 -13.49
CA VAL A 491 7.65 -9.57 -14.43
C VAL A 491 6.28 -10.25 -14.41
N GLY A 492 6.14 -11.34 -13.62
CA GLY A 492 4.88 -12.04 -13.42
C GLY A 492 3.95 -11.32 -12.47
N PHE A 493 2.72 -11.82 -12.37
CA PHE A 493 1.73 -11.44 -11.36
C PHE A 493 0.66 -12.50 -11.18
N ARG A 494 0.19 -12.66 -9.92
CA ARG A 494 -0.98 -13.48 -9.59
C ARG A 494 -2.24 -12.65 -9.65
N VAL A 495 -3.25 -13.15 -10.32
CA VAL A 495 -4.60 -12.58 -10.29
C VAL A 495 -5.40 -13.25 -9.20
N LEU A 496 -5.95 -12.44 -8.30
CA LEU A 496 -6.89 -12.87 -7.26
C LEU A 496 -8.20 -12.11 -7.47
N LYS A 497 -9.33 -12.77 -7.27
CA LYS A 497 -10.66 -12.14 -7.38
C LYS A 497 -11.37 -12.21 -6.04
N LEU A 498 -11.91 -11.08 -5.60
CA LEU A 498 -12.74 -11.02 -4.40
C LEU A 498 -14.01 -11.83 -4.64
N GLY A 499 -14.31 -12.75 -3.75
CA GLY A 499 -15.49 -13.61 -3.84
C GLY A 499 -16.11 -13.89 -2.48
N SER A 500 -17.27 -14.55 -2.46
CA SER A 500 -17.86 -15.03 -1.21
C SER A 500 -16.94 -16.05 -0.52
N SER A 501 -17.09 -16.18 0.79
CA SER A 501 -16.42 -17.22 1.57
C SER A 501 -16.52 -18.59 0.89
N ASN A 502 -15.47 -19.42 1.05
CA ASN A 502 -15.48 -20.78 0.54
C ASN A 502 -16.41 -21.70 1.34
N MET A 503 -16.87 -21.24 2.51
CA MET A 503 -17.74 -22.01 3.39
C MET A 503 -19.21 -21.76 3.07
N LYS A 504 -20.05 -22.78 3.24
CA LYS A 504 -21.52 -22.67 3.19
C LYS A 504 -21.99 -21.80 4.35
N ASP A 505 -23.02 -20.98 4.13
CA ASP A 505 -23.63 -20.18 5.18
C ASP A 505 -24.37 -21.12 6.16
N VAL A 506 -24.01 -21.02 7.44
CA VAL A 506 -24.66 -21.85 8.49
C VAL A 506 -25.74 -21.00 9.13
N TYR A 507 -26.98 -21.22 8.74
CA TYR A 507 -28.16 -20.65 9.41
C TYR A 507 -28.51 -21.52 10.61
N TYR A 508 -28.21 -21.07 11.83
CA TYR A 508 -28.69 -21.70 13.04
C TYR A 508 -30.13 -21.27 13.32
N ASN A 509 -31.10 -22.04 12.80
CA ASN A 509 -32.47 -22.00 13.31
C ASN A 509 -32.68 -23.29 14.13
N PRO A 510 -32.59 -23.24 15.49
CA PRO A 510 -32.66 -24.44 16.32
C PRO A 510 -33.96 -25.23 16.19
N SER A 511 -35.04 -24.60 15.69
CA SER A 511 -36.36 -25.20 15.53
C SER A 511 -36.57 -26.04 14.26
N GLU A 512 -35.64 -25.98 13.28
CA GLU A 512 -35.79 -26.65 11.97
C GLU A 512 -34.78 -27.80 11.75
N THR A 513 -34.04 -28.21 12.76
CA THR A 513 -32.99 -29.23 12.67
C THR A 513 -33.60 -30.63 12.54
N GLN A 514 -33.82 -31.09 11.31
CA GLN A 514 -34.10 -32.50 11.03
C GLN A 514 -32.79 -33.30 10.94
N GLN A 515 -32.84 -34.57 11.30
CA GLN A 515 -31.68 -35.48 11.35
C GLN A 515 -30.94 -35.65 10.02
N SER A 516 -31.61 -35.39 8.89
CA SER A 516 -31.02 -35.34 7.53
C SER A 516 -30.12 -34.13 7.29
N LEU A 517 -30.17 -33.12 8.14
CA LEU A 517 -29.27 -31.98 8.08
C LEU A 517 -27.87 -32.34 8.60
N PHE A 518 -27.71 -33.27 9.52
CA PHE A 518 -26.39 -33.67 10.04
C PHE A 518 -25.47 -34.23 8.96
N ASP A 519 -26.00 -34.97 7.98
CA ASP A 519 -25.23 -35.50 6.85
C ASP A 519 -24.84 -34.37 5.84
N THR A 520 -25.61 -33.29 5.77
CA THR A 520 -25.33 -32.11 4.92
C THR A 520 -24.28 -31.17 5.57
N TYR A 521 -24.10 -31.27 6.87
CA TYR A 521 -23.08 -30.50 7.62
C TYR A 521 -21.68 -31.15 7.61
N ALA A 522 -21.55 -32.38 7.12
CA ALA A 522 -20.26 -33.08 7.02
C ALA A 522 -19.33 -32.40 6.00
N ASP A 523 -19.88 -31.69 4.99
CA ASP A 523 -19.14 -30.93 4.01
C ASP A 523 -19.62 -29.47 4.01
N ASN A 524 -18.89 -28.62 4.74
CA ASN A 524 -19.18 -27.20 4.91
C ASN A 524 -18.60 -26.33 3.78
N ILE A 525 -17.93 -26.89 2.78
CA ILE A 525 -17.34 -26.18 1.64
C ILE A 525 -18.35 -26.07 0.51
N LYS A 526 -18.39 -24.94 -0.18
CA LYS A 526 -19.21 -24.75 -1.38
C LYS A 526 -18.71 -25.63 -2.52
N GLU A 527 -19.64 -26.18 -3.32
CA GLU A 527 -19.33 -27.17 -4.36
C GLU A 527 -18.47 -26.65 -5.52
N ASP A 528 -18.50 -25.33 -5.75
CA ASP A 528 -17.77 -24.65 -6.82
C ASP A 528 -16.36 -24.18 -6.40
N ARG A 529 -15.85 -24.65 -5.26
CA ARG A 529 -14.53 -24.27 -4.73
C ARG A 529 -13.46 -25.26 -5.11
N THR A 530 -12.31 -24.73 -5.54
CA THR A 530 -11.12 -25.50 -5.88
C THR A 530 -10.17 -25.63 -4.67
N PRO A 531 -9.24 -26.60 -4.67
CA PRO A 531 -8.21 -26.67 -3.64
C PRO A 531 -7.37 -25.38 -3.48
N GLU A 532 -7.14 -24.67 -4.58
CA GLU A 532 -6.43 -23.38 -4.58
C GLU A 532 -7.27 -22.28 -3.89
N ASP A 533 -8.59 -22.26 -4.07
CA ASP A 533 -9.48 -21.34 -3.34
C ASP A 533 -9.33 -21.53 -1.83
N LEU A 534 -9.30 -22.79 -1.38
CA LEU A 534 -9.13 -23.13 0.03
C LEU A 534 -7.74 -22.76 0.53
N LEU A 535 -6.70 -22.99 -0.29
CA LEU A 535 -5.33 -22.62 0.05
C LEU A 535 -5.19 -21.13 0.31
N PHE A 536 -5.72 -20.27 -0.57
CA PHE A 536 -5.61 -18.83 -0.41
C PHE A 536 -6.39 -18.32 0.80
N GLN A 537 -7.54 -18.91 1.12
CA GLN A 537 -8.27 -18.60 2.34
C GLN A 537 -7.49 -19.00 3.60
N VAL A 538 -6.89 -20.19 3.60
CA VAL A 538 -6.01 -20.64 4.70
C VAL A 538 -4.78 -19.74 4.84
N MET A 539 -4.19 -19.29 3.73
CA MET A 539 -3.07 -18.34 3.77
C MET A 539 -3.46 -17.02 4.41
N LEU A 540 -4.65 -16.49 4.12
CA LEU A 540 -5.21 -15.30 4.79
C LEU A 540 -5.32 -15.54 6.29
N ASP A 541 -6.02 -16.58 6.71
CA ASP A 541 -6.28 -16.90 8.12
C ASP A 541 -5.01 -17.12 8.96
N LEU A 542 -3.98 -17.69 8.34
CA LEU A 542 -2.70 -17.97 9.00
C LEU A 542 -1.67 -16.84 8.89
N GLY A 543 -2.02 -15.73 8.23
CA GLY A 543 -1.11 -14.61 8.02
C GLY A 543 0.08 -14.92 7.08
N VAL A 544 -0.08 -15.93 6.20
CA VAL A 544 0.91 -16.28 5.17
C VAL A 544 0.76 -15.35 3.98
N LEU A 545 1.87 -14.75 3.53
CA LEU A 545 1.83 -13.80 2.41
C LEU A 545 1.26 -14.46 1.16
N LEU A 546 0.24 -13.84 0.56
CA LEU A 546 -0.39 -14.32 -0.69
C LEU A 546 0.60 -14.32 -1.87
N SER A 547 1.72 -13.64 -1.73
CA SER A 547 2.84 -13.60 -2.67
C SER A 547 3.89 -14.69 -2.43
N SER A 548 3.71 -15.57 -1.44
CA SER A 548 4.66 -16.66 -1.17
C SER A 548 4.73 -17.64 -2.32
N LYS A 549 5.91 -18.25 -2.52
CA LYS A 549 6.09 -19.32 -3.49
C LYS A 549 5.20 -20.51 -3.13
N ILE A 550 4.54 -21.07 -4.12
CA ILE A 550 3.65 -22.23 -3.99
C ILE A 550 4.21 -23.35 -4.85
N GLU A 551 4.46 -24.49 -4.23
CA GLU A 551 4.85 -25.73 -4.91
C GLU A 551 3.75 -26.77 -4.72
N GLU A 552 3.24 -27.29 -5.81
CA GLU A 552 2.30 -28.38 -5.82
C GLU A 552 3.07 -29.71 -5.95
N THR A 553 2.79 -30.64 -5.06
CA THR A 553 3.42 -31.98 -5.04
C THR A 553 2.38 -33.05 -4.78
N THR A 554 2.70 -34.30 -5.16
CA THR A 554 1.86 -35.44 -4.81
C THR A 554 2.53 -36.27 -3.70
N ILE A 555 1.83 -36.49 -2.60
CA ILE A 555 2.30 -37.29 -1.46
C ILE A 555 1.29 -38.39 -1.19
N ALA A 556 1.73 -39.64 -1.24
CA ALA A 556 0.88 -40.82 -1.07
C ALA A 556 -0.40 -40.78 -1.95
N GLY A 557 -0.27 -40.29 -3.19
CA GLY A 557 -1.38 -40.16 -4.14
C GLY A 557 -2.32 -38.98 -3.90
N LYS A 558 -2.04 -38.09 -2.95
CA LYS A 558 -2.82 -36.89 -2.63
C LYS A 558 -2.10 -35.61 -3.09
N GLN A 559 -2.88 -34.62 -3.58
CA GLN A 559 -2.37 -33.28 -3.89
C GLN A 559 -2.00 -32.54 -2.61
N VAL A 560 -0.79 -32.04 -2.55
CA VAL A 560 -0.26 -31.32 -1.39
C VAL A 560 0.41 -30.03 -1.84
N PHE A 561 -0.01 -28.93 -1.24
CA PHE A 561 0.58 -27.61 -1.45
C PHE A 561 1.66 -27.36 -0.41
N ASN A 562 2.85 -27.00 -0.88
CA ASN A 562 3.96 -26.54 -0.07
C ASN A 562 4.16 -25.04 -0.30
N VAL A 563 3.91 -24.23 0.71
CA VAL A 563 3.97 -22.77 0.63
C VAL A 563 5.12 -22.24 1.48
N ALA A 564 5.86 -21.29 0.92
CA ALA A 564 7.00 -20.64 1.58
C ALA A 564 8.04 -21.65 2.13
N ASP A 565 8.46 -22.59 1.26
CA ASP A 565 9.50 -23.59 1.54
C ASP A 565 9.26 -24.39 2.83
N GLY A 566 8.04 -24.89 3.03
CA GLY A 566 7.65 -25.71 4.18
C GLY A 566 7.07 -24.93 5.36
N PHE A 567 6.85 -23.63 5.26
CA PHE A 567 6.17 -22.89 6.31
C PHE A 567 4.71 -23.34 6.48
N LEU A 568 4.00 -23.55 5.36
CA LEU A 568 2.65 -24.12 5.33
C LEU A 568 2.63 -25.31 4.38
N ILE A 569 2.14 -26.46 4.86
CA ILE A 569 1.78 -27.60 4.02
C ILE A 569 0.29 -27.87 4.18
N ALA A 570 -0.45 -27.89 3.06
CA ALA A 570 -1.90 -28.09 3.05
C ALA A 570 -2.30 -29.23 2.10
N CYS A 571 -3.28 -30.04 2.52
CA CYS A 571 -3.89 -31.09 1.70
C CYS A 571 -5.42 -31.01 1.86
N PHE A 572 -6.13 -30.82 0.73
CA PHE A 572 -7.58 -30.67 0.71
C PHE A 572 -8.29 -31.83 -0.01
N ASP A 573 -7.54 -32.84 -0.43
CA ASP A 573 -8.10 -34.06 -1.05
C ASP A 573 -8.95 -34.84 -0.06
N ASN A 574 -9.93 -35.58 -0.58
CA ASN A 574 -10.71 -36.53 0.20
C ASN A 574 -9.91 -37.81 0.48
N ASP A 575 -10.36 -38.63 1.44
CA ASP A 575 -9.77 -39.92 1.81
C ASP A 575 -8.27 -39.86 2.13
N VAL A 576 -7.87 -38.88 2.94
CA VAL A 576 -6.50 -38.74 3.45
C VAL A 576 -6.20 -39.89 4.41
N THR A 577 -5.12 -40.60 4.14
CA THR A 577 -4.69 -41.78 4.93
C THR A 577 -3.61 -41.40 5.95
N GLU A 578 -3.35 -42.30 6.93
CA GLU A 578 -2.24 -42.15 7.88
C GLU A 578 -0.88 -42.01 7.17
N GLU A 579 -0.69 -42.66 6.02
CA GLU A 579 0.53 -42.56 5.23
C GLU A 579 0.77 -41.14 4.74
N THR A 580 -0.28 -40.48 4.22
CA THR A 580 -0.21 -39.06 3.79
C THR A 580 0.11 -38.18 4.98
N VAL A 581 -0.56 -38.37 6.12
CA VAL A 581 -0.35 -37.56 7.34
C VAL A 581 1.09 -37.70 7.85
N LYS A 582 1.63 -38.93 7.90
CA LYS A 582 3.02 -39.23 8.31
C LYS A 582 4.02 -38.55 7.37
N ALA A 583 3.83 -38.70 6.07
CA ALA A 583 4.73 -38.11 5.08
C ALA A 583 4.73 -36.57 5.11
N VAL A 584 3.60 -35.93 5.42
CA VAL A 584 3.54 -34.49 5.69
C VAL A 584 4.25 -34.13 6.99
N ALA A 585 4.04 -34.91 8.08
CA ALA A 585 4.70 -34.67 9.36
C ALA A 585 6.23 -34.82 9.28
N GLU A 586 6.74 -35.75 8.46
CA GLU A 586 8.19 -35.90 8.20
C GLU A 586 8.84 -34.67 7.54
N LYS A 587 8.09 -33.86 6.79
CA LYS A 587 8.57 -32.59 6.24
C LYS A 587 8.69 -31.49 7.28
N LYS A 588 8.17 -31.72 8.50
CA LYS A 588 8.23 -30.79 9.65
C LYS A 588 7.78 -29.34 9.31
N PRO A 589 6.59 -29.14 8.72
CA PRO A 589 6.12 -27.80 8.43
C PRO A 589 5.86 -27.01 9.71
N TYR A 590 5.86 -25.66 9.61
CA TYR A 590 5.39 -24.85 10.73
C TYR A 590 3.86 -24.98 10.90
N TYR A 591 3.09 -24.90 9.79
CA TYR A 591 1.66 -25.20 9.75
C TYR A 591 1.38 -26.42 8.88
N ALA A 592 0.54 -27.32 9.39
CA ALA A 592 -0.06 -28.41 8.62
C ALA A 592 -1.58 -28.24 8.62
N VAL A 593 -2.19 -28.15 7.44
CA VAL A 593 -3.63 -27.93 7.28
C VAL A 593 -4.26 -29.04 6.46
N PHE A 594 -5.33 -29.60 6.99
CA PHE A 594 -6.13 -30.63 6.31
C PHE A 594 -7.60 -30.25 6.40
N ARG A 595 -8.42 -30.84 5.54
CA ARG A 595 -9.86 -30.71 5.59
C ARG A 595 -10.44 -31.69 6.62
N ASP A 596 -11.31 -31.21 7.52
CA ASP A 596 -11.90 -32.02 8.60
C ASP A 596 -12.65 -33.23 8.02
N SER A 597 -13.47 -33.02 6.99
CA SER A 597 -14.25 -34.05 6.32
C SER A 597 -13.44 -35.00 5.42
N SER A 598 -12.14 -34.74 5.23
CA SER A 598 -11.31 -35.51 4.26
C SER A 598 -10.57 -36.67 4.85
N MET A 599 -10.64 -36.93 6.16
CA MET A 599 -9.98 -38.07 6.78
C MET A 599 -10.66 -39.36 6.36
N ALA A 600 -9.86 -40.35 5.91
CA ALA A 600 -10.37 -41.59 5.34
C ALA A 600 -11.25 -42.40 6.33
N ASN A 601 -11.02 -42.26 7.63
CA ASN A 601 -11.80 -42.87 8.70
C ASN A 601 -11.50 -42.24 10.07
N ASP A 602 -12.32 -42.54 11.09
CA ASP A 602 -12.19 -42.07 12.45
C ASP A 602 -10.84 -42.40 13.10
N SER A 603 -10.20 -43.47 12.68
CA SER A 603 -8.86 -43.86 13.17
C SER A 603 -7.80 -42.86 12.73
N VAL A 604 -7.86 -42.38 11.48
CA VAL A 604 -6.94 -41.36 10.97
C VAL A 604 -7.16 -40.04 11.71
N ALA A 605 -8.42 -39.63 11.91
CA ALA A 605 -8.76 -38.44 12.65
C ALA A 605 -8.29 -38.50 14.12
N THR A 606 -8.44 -39.65 14.78
CA THR A 606 -8.00 -39.87 16.16
C THR A 606 -6.47 -39.89 16.28
N ASN A 607 -5.80 -40.52 15.33
CA ASN A 607 -4.34 -40.71 15.35
C ASN A 607 -3.59 -39.48 14.82
N PHE A 608 -4.27 -38.56 14.17
CA PHE A 608 -3.68 -37.36 13.53
C PHE A 608 -2.75 -36.60 14.48
N ASP A 609 -3.26 -36.23 15.65
CA ASP A 609 -2.49 -35.51 16.66
C ASP A 609 -1.31 -36.31 17.21
N GLN A 610 -1.48 -37.64 17.36
CA GLN A 610 -0.42 -38.53 17.85
C GLN A 610 0.70 -38.67 16.83
N ILE A 611 0.39 -38.76 15.53
CA ILE A 611 1.37 -38.84 14.45
C ILE A 611 2.26 -37.57 14.46
N PHE A 612 1.68 -36.40 14.47
CA PHE A 612 2.45 -35.15 14.54
C PHE A 612 3.23 -35.01 15.86
N ALA A 613 2.62 -35.39 17.00
CA ALA A 613 3.31 -35.35 18.29
C ALA A 613 4.55 -36.26 18.33
N SER A 614 4.54 -37.35 17.58
CA SER A 614 5.67 -38.29 17.53
C SER A 614 6.75 -37.88 16.51
N ILE A 615 6.39 -37.21 15.41
CA ILE A 615 7.29 -36.92 14.27
C ILE A 615 7.70 -35.46 14.23
N SER A 616 6.77 -34.53 14.51
CA SER A 616 6.97 -33.06 14.41
C SER A 616 6.15 -32.32 15.46
N LEU A 617 6.65 -32.34 16.69
CA LEU A 617 5.97 -31.76 17.86
C LEU A 617 5.68 -30.26 17.69
N ASP A 618 6.58 -29.53 17.02
CA ASP A 618 6.51 -28.07 16.84
C ASP A 618 5.54 -27.64 15.74
N THR A 619 5.01 -28.58 14.93
CA THR A 619 4.05 -28.29 13.88
C THR A 619 2.69 -27.89 14.47
N VAL A 620 2.23 -26.67 14.09
CA VAL A 620 0.87 -26.21 14.40
C VAL A 620 -0.11 -26.84 13.43
N ARG A 621 -1.05 -27.62 13.95
CA ARG A 621 -2.03 -28.38 13.16
C ARG A 621 -3.36 -27.63 13.16
N LYS A 622 -3.94 -27.46 11.99
CA LYS A 622 -5.24 -26.84 11.79
C LYS A 622 -6.11 -27.71 10.89
N VAL A 623 -7.40 -27.63 11.05
CA VAL A 623 -8.39 -28.20 10.14
C VAL A 623 -9.28 -27.12 9.58
N LEU A 624 -9.71 -27.33 8.31
CA LEU A 624 -10.59 -26.46 7.58
C LEU A 624 -12.02 -26.95 7.71
#